data_d060f726ecf0b22347cc923ceb5086d5
#
_entry.id   d060f726ecf0b22347cc923ceb5086d5
#
_cell.length_a   1.000
_cell.length_b   1.000
_cell.length_c   1.000
_cell.angle_alpha   90.00
_cell.angle_beta   90.00
_cell.angle_gamma   90.00
#
_symmetry.space_group_name_H-M   'P 1'
#
loop_
_entity.id
_entity.type
_entity.pdbx_description
1 polymer ?
#
loop_
_entity_poly.entity_id
_entity_poly.type
_entity_poly.pdbx_seq_one_letter_code
_entity_poly.pdbx_strand_id
1 'polypeptide(L)'
;MESKKIVPIVVAIVILLIGLFIFAKRNKKEEGYTALNVTYKNETKEYKNISVGLKLENLDAEIIATEGNKVVIRLFDGSDKEIKLNEEQKICKAENDCGLVTLK
;
A
#
# COMPACT_ATOMS: atom_id res chain seq x y z
N MET A 1 -14.86 42.80 -29.39
CA MET A 1 -15.69 42.40 -28.25
C MET A 1 -15.95 40.93 -28.16
N GLU A 2 -15.93 40.21 -29.24
CA GLU A 2 -16.11 38.75 -29.23
C GLU A 2 -14.95 38.00 -28.52
N SER A 3 -13.74 38.54 -28.59
CA SER A 3 -12.57 37.94 -27.91
C SER A 3 -12.70 37.90 -26.38
N LYS A 4 -13.45 38.85 -25.80
CA LYS A 4 -13.68 38.87 -24.34
C LYS A 4 -14.64 37.79 -23.87
N LYS A 5 -15.49 37.25 -24.74
CA LYS A 5 -16.40 36.16 -24.44
C LYS A 5 -15.73 34.80 -24.60
N ILE A 6 -14.72 34.70 -25.43
CA ILE A 6 -13.99 33.49 -25.72
C ILE A 6 -12.98 33.15 -24.59
N VAL A 7 -12.34 34.18 -24.01
CA VAL A 7 -11.31 34.00 -22.97
C VAL A 7 -11.82 33.21 -21.75
N PRO A 8 -13.00 33.54 -21.16
CA PRO A 8 -13.48 32.74 -20.02
C PRO A 8 -13.82 31.31 -20.39
N ILE A 9 -14.28 31.04 -21.61
CA ILE A 9 -14.58 29.69 -22.08
C ILE A 9 -13.31 28.88 -22.23
N VAL A 10 -12.26 29.47 -22.80
CA VAL A 10 -10.95 28.81 -22.95
C VAL A 10 -10.34 28.49 -21.59
N VAL A 11 -10.41 29.43 -20.65
CA VAL A 11 -9.90 29.23 -19.29
C VAL A 11 -10.65 28.07 -18.58
N ALA A 12 -11.97 28.01 -18.73
CA ALA A 12 -12.77 26.94 -18.16
C ALA A 12 -12.37 25.55 -18.72
N ILE A 13 -12.13 25.45 -20.02
CA ILE A 13 -11.70 24.21 -20.67
C ILE A 13 -10.33 23.79 -20.17
N VAL A 14 -9.39 24.73 -20.04
CA VAL A 14 -8.05 24.44 -19.53
C VAL A 14 -8.11 23.92 -18.08
N ILE A 15 -8.93 24.52 -17.23
CA ILE A 15 -9.11 24.09 -15.85
C ILE A 15 -9.69 22.67 -15.78
N LEU A 16 -10.66 22.35 -16.62
CA LEU A 16 -11.24 21.02 -16.72
C LEU A 16 -10.21 19.98 -17.15
N LEU A 17 -9.39 20.28 -18.13
CA LEU A 17 -8.34 19.37 -18.61
C LEU A 17 -7.28 19.11 -17.52
N ILE A 18 -6.89 20.13 -16.79
CA ILE A 18 -5.94 20.00 -15.68
C ILE A 18 -6.56 19.13 -14.57
N GLY A 19 -7.83 19.36 -14.24
CA GLY A 19 -8.53 18.56 -13.23
C GLY A 19 -8.60 17.08 -13.60
N LEU A 20 -8.93 16.76 -14.83
CA LEU A 20 -8.97 15.38 -15.32
C LEU A 20 -7.59 14.72 -15.30
N PHE A 21 -6.57 15.46 -15.65
CA PHE A 21 -5.19 14.96 -15.65
C PHE A 21 -4.73 14.62 -14.22
N ILE A 22 -5.02 15.48 -13.24
CA ILE A 22 -4.70 15.22 -11.84
C ILE A 22 -5.46 14.00 -11.32
N PHE A 23 -6.73 13.87 -11.66
CA PHE A 23 -7.57 12.75 -11.28
C PHE A 23 -7.02 11.42 -11.84
N ALA A 24 -6.63 11.41 -13.11
CA ALA A 24 -6.04 10.23 -13.73
C ALA A 24 -4.73 9.82 -13.06
N LYS A 25 -3.89 10.76 -12.65
CA LYS A 25 -2.66 10.47 -11.91
C LYS A 25 -2.94 9.87 -10.54
N ARG A 26 -3.98 10.32 -9.84
CA ARG A 26 -4.37 9.76 -8.54
C ARG A 26 -4.81 8.31 -8.67
N ASN A 27 -5.54 7.96 -9.72
CA ASN A 27 -5.97 6.60 -9.97
C ASN A 27 -4.78 5.65 -10.18
N LYS A 28 -3.69 6.10 -10.79
CA LYS A 28 -2.49 5.31 -10.97
C LYS A 28 -1.74 5.02 -9.66
N LYS A 29 -1.91 5.85 -8.64
CA LYS A 29 -1.28 5.63 -7.32
C LYS A 29 -1.96 4.55 -6.50
N GLU A 30 -3.16 4.12 -6.87
CA GLU A 30 -3.86 3.03 -6.20
C GLU A 30 -3.36 1.66 -6.61
N GLU A 31 -2.52 1.56 -7.64
CA GLU A 31 -1.85 0.33 -8.05
C GLU A 31 -0.65 0.06 -7.14
N GLY A 32 -0.91 -0.21 -5.87
CA GLY A 32 0.09 -0.64 -4.93
C GLY A 32 0.05 -2.16 -4.76
N TYR A 33 0.16 -2.60 -3.54
CA TYR A 33 0.01 -4.00 -3.20
C TYR A 33 -1.47 -4.43 -3.27
N THR A 34 -1.70 -5.69 -3.60
CA THR A 34 -3.03 -6.29 -3.63
C THR A 34 -3.22 -7.31 -2.52
N ALA A 35 -2.15 -7.92 -2.03
CA ALA A 35 -2.22 -8.94 -1.00
C ALA A 35 -0.90 -9.04 -0.24
N LEU A 36 -0.99 -9.52 1.00
CA LEU A 36 0.16 -9.86 1.83
C LEU A 36 0.17 -11.36 2.06
N ASN A 37 1.20 -12.05 1.60
CA ASN A 37 1.35 -13.49 1.77
C ASN A 37 2.28 -13.78 2.92
N VAL A 38 1.81 -14.58 3.88
CA VAL A 38 2.57 -14.99 5.04
C VAL A 38 2.77 -16.50 5.00
N THR A 39 4.02 -16.94 4.91
CA THR A 39 4.37 -18.36 4.93
C THR A 39 5.00 -18.70 6.29
N TYR A 40 4.37 -19.61 7.02
CA TYR A 40 4.81 -20.02 8.35
C TYR A 40 4.57 -21.50 8.52
N LYS A 41 5.61 -22.24 8.91
CA LYS A 41 5.56 -23.71 9.10
C LYS A 41 4.95 -24.46 7.90
N ASN A 42 5.40 -24.10 6.67
CA ASN A 42 4.92 -24.67 5.42
C ASN A 42 3.46 -24.33 5.07
N GLU A 43 2.84 -23.42 5.78
CA GLU A 43 1.51 -22.92 5.47
C GLU A 43 1.60 -21.49 4.96
N THR A 44 0.90 -21.19 3.87
CA THR A 44 0.82 -19.85 3.31
C THR A 44 -0.58 -19.31 3.50
N LYS A 45 -0.66 -18.14 4.13
CA LYS A 45 -1.92 -17.42 4.33
C LYS A 45 -1.88 -16.09 3.57
N GLU A 46 -2.93 -15.82 2.81
CA GLU A 46 -3.04 -14.59 2.03
C GLU A 46 -4.01 -13.63 2.73
N TYR A 47 -3.55 -12.40 2.94
CA TYR A 47 -4.36 -11.32 3.48
C TYR A 47 -4.66 -10.31 2.39
N LYS A 48 -5.92 -10.19 2.00
CA LYS A 48 -6.34 -9.28 0.92
C LYS A 48 -6.74 -7.89 1.40
N ASN A 49 -7.33 -7.80 2.58
CA ASN A 49 -7.77 -6.54 3.15
C ASN A 49 -6.72 -6.00 4.12
N ILE A 50 -5.65 -5.47 3.57
CA ILE A 50 -4.53 -4.96 4.36
C ILE A 50 -4.85 -3.55 4.86
N SER A 51 -4.87 -3.39 6.18
CA SER A 51 -5.14 -2.11 6.82
C SER A 51 -4.37 -1.98 8.12
N VAL A 52 -4.24 -0.77 8.62
CA VAL A 52 -3.63 -0.53 9.93
C VAL A 52 -4.46 -1.22 11.01
N GLY A 53 -3.79 -1.97 11.87
CA GLY A 53 -4.44 -2.75 12.92
C GLY A 53 -4.67 -4.22 12.57
N LEU A 54 -4.40 -4.62 11.33
CA LEU A 54 -4.49 -6.03 10.94
C LEU A 54 -3.41 -6.83 11.66
N LYS A 55 -3.81 -7.91 12.34
CA LYS A 55 -2.89 -8.77 13.07
C LYS A 55 -2.55 -10.01 12.26
N LEU A 56 -1.25 -10.30 12.17
CA LEU A 56 -0.74 -11.52 11.57
C LEU A 56 -0.59 -12.57 12.67
N GLU A 57 -1.63 -13.33 12.90
CA GLU A 57 -1.72 -14.26 14.04
C GLU A 57 -0.56 -15.27 14.10
N ASN A 58 -0.14 -15.77 12.94
CA ASN A 58 0.93 -16.77 12.87
C ASN A 58 2.31 -16.24 13.30
N LEU A 59 2.53 -14.94 13.16
CA LEU A 59 3.81 -14.31 13.44
C LEU A 59 3.76 -13.36 14.64
N ASP A 60 2.60 -13.24 15.28
CA ASP A 60 2.37 -12.32 16.39
C ASP A 60 2.81 -10.89 16.05
N ALA A 61 2.47 -10.47 14.83
CA ALA A 61 2.83 -9.17 14.28
C ALA A 61 1.57 -8.38 13.94
N GLU A 62 1.71 -7.07 13.87
CA GLU A 62 0.60 -6.15 13.58
C GLU A 62 1.01 -5.10 12.55
N ILE A 63 0.12 -4.81 11.61
CA ILE A 63 0.35 -3.76 10.63
C ILE A 63 0.08 -2.40 11.29
N ILE A 64 1.10 -1.55 11.34
CA ILE A 64 1.02 -0.24 11.98
C ILE A 64 0.97 0.91 10.98
N ALA A 65 1.38 0.69 9.74
CA ALA A 65 1.30 1.69 8.68
C ALA A 65 1.19 1.01 7.33
N THR A 66 0.43 1.63 6.43
CA THR A 66 0.28 1.16 5.05
C THR A 66 0.50 2.33 4.09
N GLU A 67 1.27 2.08 3.04
CA GLU A 67 1.48 3.02 1.94
C GLU A 67 1.20 2.31 0.61
N GLY A 68 1.16 3.03 -0.50
CA GLY A 68 0.78 2.45 -1.78
C GLY A 68 1.66 1.29 -2.26
N ASN A 69 2.90 1.20 -1.81
CA ASN A 69 3.86 0.19 -2.26
C ASN A 69 4.65 -0.45 -1.13
N LYS A 70 4.27 -0.19 0.12
CA LYS A 70 4.95 -0.78 1.28
C LYS A 70 4.03 -0.86 2.49
N VAL A 71 4.37 -1.75 3.42
CA VAL A 71 3.67 -1.97 4.67
C VAL A 71 4.71 -1.99 5.79
N VAL A 72 4.40 -1.37 6.92
CA VAL A 72 5.24 -1.43 8.12
C VAL A 72 4.56 -2.33 9.13
N ILE A 73 5.30 -3.33 9.61
CA ILE A 73 4.81 -4.32 10.55
C ILE A 73 5.57 -4.19 11.86
N ARG A 74 4.86 -4.19 12.98
CA ARG A 74 5.44 -4.24 14.32
C ARG A 74 5.52 -5.68 14.76
N LEU A 75 6.72 -6.11 15.15
CA LEU A 75 6.99 -7.46 15.59
C LEU A 75 6.68 -7.66 17.08
N PHE A 76 6.73 -8.91 17.55
CA PHE A 76 6.43 -9.27 18.93
C PHE A 76 7.31 -8.55 19.95
N ASP A 77 8.54 -8.22 19.58
CA ASP A 77 9.51 -7.52 20.43
C ASP A 77 9.36 -5.98 20.40
N GLY A 78 8.38 -5.47 19.66
CA GLY A 78 8.15 -4.04 19.51
C GLY A 78 8.95 -3.38 18.40
N SER A 79 9.79 -4.11 17.68
CA SER A 79 10.54 -3.58 16.55
C SER A 79 9.65 -3.48 15.31
N ASP A 80 9.96 -2.51 14.44
CA ASP A 80 9.21 -2.28 13.21
C ASP A 80 10.00 -2.77 12.02
N LYS A 81 9.30 -3.37 11.05
CA LYS A 81 9.91 -3.85 9.82
C LYS A 81 9.11 -3.36 8.62
N GLU A 82 9.80 -2.79 7.65
CA GLU A 82 9.21 -2.30 6.42
C GLU A 82 9.28 -3.38 5.34
N ILE A 83 8.15 -3.66 4.70
CA ILE A 83 8.04 -4.62 3.60
C ILE A 83 7.60 -3.87 2.36
N LYS A 84 8.43 -3.88 1.34
CA LYS A 84 8.15 -3.23 0.06
C LYS A 84 7.45 -4.20 -0.90
N LEU A 85 6.76 -3.64 -1.90
CA LEU A 85 6.10 -4.43 -2.92
C LEU A 85 7.09 -5.36 -3.63
N ASN A 86 6.70 -6.64 -3.77
CA ASN A 86 7.51 -7.71 -4.37
C ASN A 86 8.79 -8.03 -3.60
N GLU A 87 8.87 -7.64 -2.33
CA GLU A 87 10.00 -7.95 -1.46
C GLU A 87 9.59 -9.01 -0.45
N GLU A 88 10.44 -10.01 -0.27
CA GLU A 88 10.25 -11.04 0.75
C GLU A 88 11.09 -10.71 1.97
N GLN A 89 10.46 -10.73 3.14
CA GLN A 89 11.10 -10.44 4.41
C GLN A 89 10.91 -11.59 5.38
N LYS A 90 11.98 -11.94 6.09
CA LYS A 90 11.92 -12.94 7.15
C LYS A 90 11.50 -12.26 8.45
N ILE A 91 10.42 -12.74 9.04
CA ILE A 91 9.88 -12.21 10.28
C ILE A 91 9.84 -13.31 11.32
N CYS A 92 10.39 -13.04 12.49
CA CYS A 92 10.49 -14.01 13.56
C CYS A 92 9.55 -13.70 14.70
N LYS A 93 8.81 -14.71 15.13
CA LYS A 93 7.95 -14.66 16.32
C LYS A 93 8.76 -14.93 17.59
N ALA A 94 9.82 -15.74 17.49
CA ALA A 94 10.77 -16.05 18.54
C ALA A 94 12.12 -16.38 17.89
N GLU A 95 13.16 -16.64 18.69
CA GLU A 95 14.52 -16.87 18.17
C GLU A 95 14.59 -17.91 17.04
N ASN A 96 13.82 -18.98 17.14
CA ASN A 96 13.83 -20.07 16.15
C ASN A 96 12.49 -20.24 15.43
N ASP A 97 11.61 -19.28 15.54
CA ASP A 97 10.25 -19.41 15.01
C ASP A 97 9.97 -18.28 14.04
N CYS A 98 10.41 -18.46 12.81
CA CYS A 98 10.35 -17.43 11.77
C CYS A 98 9.45 -17.84 10.61
N GLY A 99 8.85 -16.85 9.98
CA GLY A 99 8.10 -17.01 8.76
C GLY A 99 8.57 -16.03 7.69
N LEU A 100 8.05 -16.18 6.48
CA LEU A 100 8.34 -15.30 5.35
C LEU A 100 7.11 -14.49 4.99
N VAL A 101 7.29 -13.21 4.77
CA VAL A 101 6.22 -12.29 4.40
C VAL A 101 6.56 -11.64 3.07
N THR A 102 5.65 -11.73 2.12
CA THR A 102 5.82 -11.15 0.79
C THR A 102 4.64 -10.24 0.49
N LEU A 103 4.92 -9.01 0.09
CA LEU A 103 3.91 -8.06 -0.33
C LEU A 103 3.76 -8.11 -1.86
N LYS A 104 2.55 -8.36 -2.33
CA LYS A 104 2.25 -8.45 -3.77
C LYS A 104 1.28 -7.41 -4.25
#